data_843530ae0159ef2efc87ec069804629e
#
_entry.id   843530ae0159ef2efc87ec069804629e
#
_cell.length_a   1.000
_cell.length_b   1.000
_cell.length_c   1.000
_cell.angle_alpha   90.00
_cell.angle_beta   90.00
_cell.angle_gamma   90.00
#
_symmetry.space_group_name_H-M   'P 1'
#
loop_
_entity.id
_entity.type
_entity.pdbx_description
1 polymer ?
#
loop_
_entity_poly.entity_id
_entity_poly.type
_entity_poly.pdbx_seq_one_letter_code
_entity_poly.pdbx_strand_id
1 'polypeptide(L)'
;VYRLIKDYDNSIQFGISPQGNIQNDLDMGADVVSWTECLGYVDYICPQLYFSLKNPALEFKAGLDKWLEMSFHKNLKFYVGLGVYKAGTDADSGTWLDESDILKKELEIIRNQNLDGYILYDYNAMISENAQTEMANFRDAL
;
A
#
# COMPACT_ATOMS: atom_id res chain seq x y z
N VAL A 1 6.72 -8.44 19.89
CA VAL A 1 5.75 -9.21 19.06
C VAL A 1 6.52 -10.14 18.12
N TYR A 2 7.31 -9.63 17.16
CA TYR A 2 8.02 -10.38 16.13
C TYR A 2 8.75 -11.62 16.69
N ARG A 3 9.62 -11.42 17.69
CA ARG A 3 10.40 -12.49 18.32
C ARG A 3 9.50 -13.61 18.88
N LEU A 4 8.41 -13.26 19.55
CA LEU A 4 7.48 -14.24 20.09
C LEU A 4 6.81 -15.09 19.01
N ILE A 5 6.48 -14.47 17.86
CA ILE A 5 5.92 -15.19 16.71
C ILE A 5 6.95 -16.16 16.14
N LYS A 6 8.19 -15.72 15.97
CA LYS A 6 9.27 -16.54 15.42
C LYS A 6 9.72 -17.67 16.37
N ASP A 7 9.66 -17.44 17.67
CA ASP A 7 9.93 -18.48 18.67
C ASP A 7 8.82 -19.54 18.70
N TYR A 8 7.56 -19.15 18.39
CA TYR A 8 6.43 -20.08 18.28
C TYR A 8 6.50 -20.89 16.97
N ASP A 9 6.61 -20.24 15.84
CA ASP A 9 6.78 -20.86 14.52
C ASP A 9 7.50 -19.88 13.57
N ASN A 10 8.72 -20.21 13.20
CA ASN A 10 9.56 -19.36 12.35
C ASN A 10 9.04 -19.25 10.90
N SER A 11 8.13 -20.12 10.47
CA SER A 11 7.52 -20.07 9.14
C SER A 11 6.44 -18.99 9.00
N ILE A 12 5.88 -18.52 10.11
CA ILE A 12 4.85 -17.47 10.09
C ILE A 12 5.48 -16.15 9.63
N GLN A 13 4.89 -15.55 8.60
CA GLN A 13 5.27 -14.22 8.14
C GLN A 13 4.51 -13.16 8.95
N PHE A 14 5.24 -12.24 9.56
CA PHE A 14 4.67 -11.12 10.31
C PHE A 14 4.96 -9.81 9.59
N GLY A 15 3.94 -9.06 9.28
CA GLY A 15 4.08 -7.76 8.62
C GLY A 15 3.22 -6.68 9.25
N ILE A 16 3.47 -5.46 8.86
CA ILE A 16 2.75 -4.27 9.32
C ILE A 16 2.26 -3.49 8.09
N SER A 17 1.04 -2.94 8.21
CA SER A 17 0.46 -2.05 7.21
C SER A 17 0.32 -0.64 7.82
N PRO A 18 1.38 0.18 7.78
CA PRO A 18 1.36 1.54 8.29
C PRO A 18 0.59 2.49 7.37
N GLN A 19 0.41 3.74 7.78
CA GLN A 19 -0.19 4.74 6.93
C GLN A 19 0.67 5.00 5.68
N GLY A 20 0.02 5.44 4.59
CA GLY A 20 0.74 5.79 3.36
C GLY A 20 1.60 7.04 3.48
N ASN A 21 1.26 7.93 4.42
CA ASN A 21 2.06 9.12 4.74
C ASN A 21 2.99 8.84 5.92
N ILE A 22 4.28 8.69 5.65
CA ILE A 22 5.32 8.41 6.66
C ILE A 22 5.31 9.41 7.81
N GLN A 23 5.08 10.70 7.53
CA GLN A 23 5.08 11.72 8.58
C GLN A 23 3.96 11.48 9.60
N ASN A 24 2.79 11.04 9.15
CA ASN A 24 1.69 10.71 10.07
C ASN A 24 2.06 9.53 10.99
N ASP A 25 2.77 8.51 10.48
CA ASP A 25 3.24 7.40 11.29
C ASP A 25 4.22 7.88 12.37
N LEU A 26 5.19 8.71 12.00
CA LEU A 26 6.18 9.27 12.91
C LEU A 26 5.54 10.16 13.97
N ASP A 27 4.59 11.02 13.59
CA ASP A 27 3.86 11.91 14.49
C ASP A 27 3.02 11.12 15.52
N MET A 28 2.55 9.93 15.13
CA MET A 28 1.83 9.00 16.02
C MET A 28 2.76 8.11 16.86
N GLY A 29 4.08 8.24 16.71
CA GLY A 29 5.08 7.44 17.43
C GLY A 29 5.32 6.05 16.83
N ALA A 30 4.90 5.80 15.59
CA ALA A 30 5.20 4.57 14.87
C ALA A 30 6.60 4.67 14.23
N ASP A 31 7.55 3.89 14.73
CA ASP A 31 8.95 3.92 14.28
C ASP A 31 9.13 3.07 13.00
N VAL A 32 8.50 3.52 11.92
CA VAL A 32 8.55 2.85 10.62
C VAL A 32 9.98 2.76 10.06
N VAL A 33 10.86 3.68 10.46
CA VAL A 33 12.27 3.69 10.06
C VAL A 33 12.98 2.46 10.62
N SER A 34 12.93 2.24 11.95
CA SER A 34 13.53 1.05 12.54
C SER A 34 12.91 -0.24 12.00
N TRP A 35 11.60 -0.25 11.70
CA TRP A 35 10.94 -1.45 11.19
C TRP A 35 11.41 -1.83 9.79
N THR A 36 11.79 -0.86 8.96
CA THR A 36 12.30 -1.11 7.61
C THR A 36 13.80 -1.38 7.58
N GLU A 37 14.59 -0.69 8.38
CA GLU A 37 16.05 -0.77 8.34
C GLU A 37 16.62 -1.94 9.14
N CYS A 38 15.96 -2.34 10.25
CA CYS A 38 16.51 -3.29 11.18
C CYS A 38 15.83 -4.66 11.10
N LEU A 39 16.64 -5.72 11.16
CA LEU A 39 16.15 -7.09 11.33
C LEU A 39 15.42 -7.27 12.67
N GLY A 40 14.41 -8.12 12.70
CA GLY A 40 13.76 -8.53 13.94
C GLY A 40 12.52 -7.73 14.33
N TYR A 41 12.01 -6.91 13.43
CA TYR A 41 10.74 -6.19 13.60
C TYR A 41 9.61 -6.77 12.76
N VAL A 42 9.84 -6.94 11.47
CA VAL A 42 8.84 -7.44 10.50
C VAL A 42 9.50 -8.26 9.39
N ASP A 43 8.74 -9.13 8.75
CA ASP A 43 9.14 -9.83 7.51
C ASP A 43 8.74 -9.04 6.27
N TYR A 44 7.66 -8.26 6.37
CA TYR A 44 7.19 -7.40 5.29
C TYR A 44 6.54 -6.12 5.81
N ILE A 45 6.53 -5.11 4.97
CA ILE A 45 5.78 -3.87 5.18
C ILE A 45 4.84 -3.63 4.01
N CYS A 46 3.63 -3.10 4.30
CA CYS A 46 2.61 -2.80 3.30
C CYS A 46 1.98 -1.43 3.59
N PRO A 47 2.64 -0.31 3.23
CA PRO A 47 2.06 1.01 3.42
C PRO A 47 0.71 1.16 2.71
N GLN A 48 -0.25 1.80 3.40
CA GLN A 48 -1.60 2.06 2.90
C GLN A 48 -1.58 3.27 1.95
N LEU A 49 -1.07 3.08 0.74
CA LEU A 49 -1.02 4.13 -0.29
C LEU A 49 -2.40 4.30 -0.95
N TYR A 50 -3.41 4.57 -0.15
CA TYR A 50 -4.80 4.74 -0.57
C TYR A 50 -5.05 6.15 -1.11
N PHE A 51 -4.23 6.58 -2.06
CA PHE A 51 -4.25 7.90 -2.67
C PHE A 51 -4.45 7.78 -4.18
N SER A 52 -5.28 8.62 -4.77
CA SER A 52 -5.32 8.70 -6.22
C SER A 52 -4.06 9.36 -6.78
N LEU A 53 -3.86 9.26 -8.09
CA LEU A 53 -2.76 9.93 -8.79
C LEU A 53 -2.90 11.46 -8.81
N LYS A 54 -4.04 12.00 -8.36
CA LYS A 54 -4.34 13.43 -8.27
C LYS A 54 -4.81 13.83 -6.87
N ASN A 55 -4.49 13.05 -5.85
CA ASN A 55 -4.85 13.40 -4.47
C ASN A 55 -4.18 14.74 -4.08
N PRO A 56 -4.97 15.75 -3.64
CA PRO A 56 -4.43 17.09 -3.42
C PRO A 56 -3.49 17.20 -2.22
N ALA A 57 -3.55 16.25 -1.28
CA ALA A 57 -2.67 16.26 -0.11
C ALA A 57 -1.38 15.45 -0.34
N LEU A 58 -1.50 14.28 -0.99
CA LEU A 58 -0.37 13.41 -1.30
C LEU A 58 -0.76 12.49 -2.46
N GLU A 59 -0.19 12.71 -3.61
CA GLU A 59 -0.38 11.84 -4.77
C GLU A 59 0.23 10.45 -4.52
N PHE A 60 -0.38 9.40 -5.07
CA PHE A 60 0.07 8.02 -4.96
C PHE A 60 1.57 7.85 -5.24
N LYS A 61 2.01 8.35 -6.40
CA LYS A 61 3.42 8.21 -6.80
C LYS A 61 4.36 8.94 -5.83
N ALA A 62 4.02 10.15 -5.40
CA ALA A 62 4.82 10.90 -4.45
C ALA A 62 4.90 10.21 -3.07
N GLY A 63 3.81 9.58 -2.64
CA GLY A 63 3.79 8.75 -1.42
C GLY A 63 4.68 7.52 -1.56
N LEU A 64 4.56 6.80 -2.69
CA LEU A 64 5.39 5.63 -2.97
C LEU A 64 6.88 5.98 -3.03
N ASP A 65 7.23 7.05 -3.74
CA ASP A 65 8.63 7.50 -3.87
C ASP A 65 9.26 7.77 -2.49
N LYS A 66 8.53 8.44 -1.58
CA LYS A 66 9.00 8.67 -0.19
C LYS A 66 9.28 7.38 0.58
N TRP A 67 8.45 6.36 0.40
CA TRP A 67 8.71 5.05 1.01
C TRP A 67 9.94 4.39 0.41
N LEU A 68 10.15 4.49 -0.91
CA LEU A 68 11.29 3.89 -1.61
C LEU A 68 12.61 4.64 -1.39
N GLU A 69 12.57 5.87 -0.91
CA GLU A 69 13.76 6.63 -0.48
C GLU A 69 14.31 6.12 0.88
N MET A 70 13.52 5.35 1.63
CA MET A 70 13.97 4.77 2.90
C MET A 70 14.94 3.61 2.67
N SER A 71 15.81 3.37 3.64
CA SER A 71 16.68 2.19 3.65
C SER A 71 15.90 0.96 4.08
N PHE A 72 16.11 -0.15 3.38
CA PHE A 72 15.50 -1.43 3.73
C PHE A 72 16.56 -2.47 4.07
N HIS A 73 16.32 -3.25 5.12
CA HIS A 73 17.16 -4.41 5.34
C HIS A 73 16.89 -5.47 4.25
N LYS A 74 17.93 -6.22 3.87
CA LYS A 74 17.95 -7.11 2.69
C LYS A 74 16.85 -8.18 2.62
N ASN A 75 16.23 -8.51 3.74
CA ASN A 75 15.20 -9.57 3.82
C ASN A 75 13.79 -9.00 3.91
N LEU A 76 13.63 -7.67 3.98
CA LEU A 76 12.32 -7.04 4.03
C LEU A 76 11.62 -7.19 2.69
N LYS A 77 10.37 -7.63 2.72
CA LYS A 77 9.49 -7.58 1.56
C LYS A 77 8.66 -6.31 1.58
N PHE A 78 8.52 -5.68 0.43
CA PHE A 78 7.74 -4.46 0.29
C PHE A 78 6.53 -4.68 -0.61
N TYR A 79 5.34 -4.59 -0.01
CA TYR A 79 4.07 -4.58 -0.72
C TYR A 79 3.45 -3.19 -0.70
N VAL A 80 2.59 -2.90 -1.67
CA VAL A 80 1.85 -1.64 -1.75
C VAL A 80 0.38 -1.90 -1.46
N GLY A 81 -0.18 -1.22 -0.46
CA GLY A 81 -1.61 -1.24 -0.17
C GLY A 81 -2.38 -0.32 -1.12
N LEU A 82 -3.37 -0.85 -1.83
CA LEU A 82 -4.23 -0.14 -2.77
C LEU A 82 -5.66 -0.05 -2.24
N GLY A 83 -6.25 1.16 -2.26
CA GLY A 83 -7.52 1.46 -1.64
C GLY A 83 -8.73 1.28 -2.57
N VAL A 84 -9.14 0.04 -2.82
CA VAL A 84 -10.29 -0.28 -3.68
C VAL A 84 -11.60 0.38 -3.20
N TYR A 85 -11.76 0.54 -1.88
CA TYR A 85 -12.97 1.12 -1.28
C TYR A 85 -13.27 2.56 -1.70
N LYS A 86 -12.31 3.23 -2.30
CA LYS A 86 -12.48 4.59 -2.83
C LYS A 86 -13.09 4.62 -4.23
N ALA A 87 -13.02 3.51 -4.97
CA ALA A 87 -13.54 3.44 -6.34
C ALA A 87 -15.02 3.82 -6.42
N GLY A 88 -15.37 4.71 -7.34
CA GLY A 88 -16.72 5.23 -7.52
C GLY A 88 -17.24 6.11 -6.39
N THR A 89 -16.35 6.67 -5.55
CA THR A 89 -16.70 7.62 -4.48
C THR A 89 -16.13 9.01 -4.76
N ASP A 90 -16.59 10.02 -4.00
CA ASP A 90 -16.07 11.39 -4.07
C ASP A 90 -14.72 11.60 -3.34
N ALA A 91 -14.07 10.52 -2.96
CA ALA A 91 -12.77 10.57 -2.30
C ALA A 91 -11.72 11.31 -3.15
N ASP A 92 -10.72 11.85 -2.46
CA ASP A 92 -9.61 12.58 -3.07
C ASP A 92 -10.08 13.73 -3.99
N SER A 93 -11.06 14.50 -3.50
CA SER A 93 -11.69 15.61 -4.24
C SER A 93 -12.40 15.20 -5.53
N GLY A 94 -13.05 14.03 -5.51
CA GLY A 94 -13.85 13.52 -6.62
C GLY A 94 -13.07 12.72 -7.67
N THR A 95 -11.75 12.59 -7.54
CA THR A 95 -10.93 11.90 -8.54
C THR A 95 -11.42 10.48 -8.81
N TRP A 96 -11.88 9.75 -7.78
CA TRP A 96 -12.38 8.38 -7.89
C TRP A 96 -13.79 8.26 -8.52
N LEU A 97 -14.50 9.39 -8.66
CA LEU A 97 -15.73 9.46 -9.49
C LEU A 97 -15.41 9.76 -10.96
N ASP A 98 -14.42 10.63 -11.17
CA ASP A 98 -14.07 11.13 -12.51
C ASP A 98 -13.28 10.10 -13.34
N GLU A 99 -12.51 9.23 -12.64
CA GLU A 99 -11.66 8.20 -13.28
C GLU A 99 -12.03 6.81 -12.76
N SER A 100 -11.93 5.81 -13.63
CA SER A 100 -12.23 4.40 -13.30
C SER A 100 -11.08 3.44 -13.68
N ASP A 101 -9.87 3.98 -13.83
CA ASP A 101 -8.65 3.23 -14.18
C ASP A 101 -7.46 3.59 -13.26
N ILE A 102 -7.76 4.12 -12.08
CA ILE A 102 -6.76 4.57 -11.10
C ILE A 102 -5.91 3.40 -10.62
N LEU A 103 -6.54 2.31 -10.17
CA LEU A 103 -5.83 1.11 -9.69
C LEU A 103 -4.98 0.46 -10.80
N LYS A 104 -5.46 0.51 -12.04
CA LYS A 104 -4.67 0.06 -13.21
C LYS A 104 -3.39 0.89 -13.36
N LYS A 105 -3.49 2.20 -13.31
CA LYS A 105 -2.35 3.13 -13.41
C LYS A 105 -1.39 2.96 -12.24
N GLU A 106 -1.91 2.75 -11.02
CA GLU A 106 -1.11 2.45 -9.83
C GLU A 106 -0.35 1.13 -9.99
N LEU A 107 -1.00 0.08 -10.52
CA LEU A 107 -0.36 -1.19 -10.81
C LEU A 107 0.79 -1.05 -11.83
N GLU A 108 0.60 -0.23 -12.87
CA GLU A 108 1.66 0.06 -13.84
C GLU A 108 2.87 0.76 -13.20
N ILE A 109 2.62 1.69 -12.27
CA ILE A 109 3.68 2.36 -11.49
C ILE A 109 4.42 1.33 -10.62
N ILE A 110 3.70 0.48 -9.88
CA ILE A 110 4.27 -0.55 -9.00
C ILE A 110 5.16 -1.52 -9.78
N ARG A 111 4.71 -1.99 -10.94
CA ARG A 111 5.46 -2.93 -11.79
C ARG A 111 6.82 -2.39 -12.24
N ASN A 112 6.93 -1.09 -12.38
CA ASN A 112 8.18 -0.42 -12.77
C ASN A 112 9.18 -0.27 -11.61
N GLN A 113 8.81 -0.61 -10.36
CA GLN A 113 9.63 -0.41 -9.16
C GLN A 113 10.31 -1.68 -8.63
N ASN A 114 10.11 -2.84 -9.26
CA ASN A 114 10.67 -4.13 -8.81
C ASN A 114 10.35 -4.45 -7.34
N LEU A 115 9.07 -4.27 -6.96
CA LEU A 115 8.55 -4.55 -5.62
C LEU A 115 8.03 -5.99 -5.52
N ASP A 116 7.82 -6.46 -4.26
CA ASP A 116 7.32 -7.81 -4.01
C ASP A 116 5.84 -8.01 -4.38
N GLY A 117 5.08 -6.92 -4.51
CA GLY A 117 3.70 -6.98 -4.95
C GLY A 117 2.80 -5.90 -4.35
N TYR A 118 1.50 -6.16 -4.34
CA TYR A 118 0.47 -5.25 -3.82
C TYR A 118 -0.62 -6.03 -3.07
N ILE A 119 -1.37 -5.30 -2.23
CA ILE A 119 -2.52 -5.83 -1.47
C ILE A 119 -3.73 -4.92 -1.73
N LEU A 120 -4.83 -5.49 -2.21
CA LEU A 120 -6.08 -4.77 -2.44
C LEU A 120 -6.90 -4.68 -1.15
N TYR A 121 -7.24 -3.49 -0.71
CA TYR A 121 -8.07 -3.25 0.45
C TYR A 121 -9.41 -2.63 0.03
N ASP A 122 -10.57 -3.34 0.16
CA ASP A 122 -10.66 -4.70 0.72
C ASP A 122 -11.54 -5.60 -0.18
N TYR A 123 -11.74 -6.85 0.22
CA TYR A 123 -12.56 -7.80 -0.53
C TYR A 123 -14.00 -7.33 -0.76
N ASN A 124 -14.65 -6.76 0.25
CA ASN A 124 -16.03 -6.26 0.11
C ASN A 124 -16.10 -5.12 -0.90
N ALA A 125 -15.10 -4.24 -0.91
CA ALA A 125 -15.00 -3.19 -1.91
C ALA A 125 -14.81 -3.74 -3.32
N MET A 126 -13.96 -4.78 -3.49
CA MET A 126 -13.72 -5.40 -4.81
C MET A 126 -14.98 -5.97 -5.47
N ILE A 127 -15.95 -6.43 -4.68
CA ILE A 127 -17.22 -6.98 -5.17
C ILE A 127 -18.37 -5.98 -5.15
N SER A 128 -18.14 -4.74 -4.71
CA SER A 128 -19.15 -3.69 -4.66
C SER A 128 -19.53 -3.18 -6.06
N GLU A 129 -20.76 -2.71 -6.22
CA GLU A 129 -21.24 -2.11 -7.48
C GLU A 129 -20.39 -0.90 -7.90
N ASN A 130 -19.99 -0.07 -6.93
CA ASN A 130 -19.21 1.13 -7.19
C ASN A 130 -17.82 0.84 -7.78
N ALA A 131 -17.21 -0.28 -7.42
CA ALA A 131 -15.87 -0.62 -7.88
C ALA A 131 -15.83 -1.49 -9.13
N GLN A 132 -16.98 -1.88 -9.70
CA GLN A 132 -17.02 -2.86 -10.81
C GLN A 132 -16.18 -2.43 -12.02
N THR A 133 -16.32 -1.17 -12.46
CA THR A 133 -15.59 -0.66 -13.63
C THR A 133 -14.09 -0.55 -13.33
N GLU A 134 -13.72 -0.03 -12.16
CA GLU A 134 -12.35 0.06 -11.71
C GLU A 134 -11.69 -1.33 -11.63
N MET A 135 -12.39 -2.30 -11.04
CA MET A 135 -11.90 -3.69 -10.93
C MET A 135 -11.84 -4.43 -12.27
N ALA A 136 -12.71 -4.09 -13.23
CA ALA A 136 -12.62 -4.61 -14.60
C ALA A 136 -11.33 -4.11 -15.27
N ASN A 137 -11.12 -2.79 -15.25
CA ASN A 137 -9.91 -2.17 -15.81
C ASN A 137 -8.63 -2.66 -15.14
N PHE A 138 -8.67 -2.88 -13.82
CA PHE A 138 -7.54 -3.45 -13.07
C PHE A 138 -7.22 -4.88 -13.51
N ARG A 139 -8.25 -5.74 -13.64
CA ARG A 139 -8.07 -7.14 -14.11
C ARG A 139 -7.50 -7.22 -15.52
N ASP A 140 -7.95 -6.33 -16.41
CA ASP A 140 -7.44 -6.28 -17.80
C ASP A 140 -5.95 -5.90 -17.87
N ALA A 141 -5.41 -5.35 -16.79
CA ALA A 141 -4.00 -5.01 -16.67
C ALA A 141 -3.15 -6.11 -15.99
N LEU A 142 -3.74 -7.18 -15.47
CA LEU A 142 -3.00 -8.30 -14.84
C LEU A 142 -2.34 -9.18 -15.87
#